data_318de044330cdd4a534bb77ffa5409cd
#
_entry.id   318de044330cdd4a534bb77ffa5409cd
#
_cell.length_a   1.000
_cell.length_b   1.000
_cell.length_c   1.000
_cell.angle_alpha   90.00
_cell.angle_beta   90.00
_cell.angle_gamma   90.00
#
_symmetry.space_group_name_H-M   'P 1'
#
loop_
_entity.id
_entity.type
_entity.pdbx_description
1 polymer ?
#
loop_
_entity_poly.entity_id
_entity_poly.type
_entity_poly.pdbx_seq_one_letter_code
_entity_poly.pdbx_strand_id
1 'polypeptide(L)'
;MKKLRVFISGQKYFGEQVLSLCTRLDFVEVVGVCSPLDDRYVAKMARTFDISIIPAGLLNADTLPKNVDIGITAHSFDYIGVRTRYKANIGWIGYHPSLLPRHRGRSSIEWAVRMRDAITGGTVFWLNSGIDRGDIAYQDICFIDPKLYGIEPRKAAKLLWEHELQEMGLRLIEKALTDISKGIIIKNPQKKEYSTFEPNTDIKDVFKPDLLMLEQFASPST
;
A
#
# COMPACT_ATOMS: atom_id res chain seq x y z
N MET A 1 -13.43 23.64 10.84
CA MET A 1 -13.85 22.22 10.67
C MET A 1 -12.97 21.35 11.54
N LYS A 2 -13.48 20.24 12.09
CA LYS A 2 -12.67 19.25 12.82
C LYS A 2 -11.69 18.59 11.83
N LYS A 3 -10.40 18.57 12.17
CA LYS A 3 -9.38 17.92 11.34
C LYS A 3 -9.54 16.39 11.37
N LEU A 4 -9.23 15.75 10.25
CA LEU A 4 -9.12 14.29 10.13
C LEU A 4 -7.86 13.83 10.87
N ARG A 5 -8.01 13.00 11.88
CA ARG A 5 -6.91 12.51 12.73
C ARG A 5 -6.28 11.27 12.09
N VAL A 6 -5.10 11.43 11.55
CA VAL A 6 -4.38 10.42 10.74
C VAL A 6 -3.24 9.80 11.54
N PHE A 7 -3.15 8.49 11.52
CA PHE A 7 -2.01 7.73 12.02
C PHE A 7 -1.31 7.02 10.85
N ILE A 8 0.04 7.07 10.78
CA ILE A 8 0.80 6.52 9.66
C ILE A 8 1.71 5.40 10.17
N SER A 9 1.54 4.17 9.62
CA SER A 9 2.52 3.11 9.76
C SER A 9 3.34 3.06 8.47
N GLY A 10 4.65 3.37 8.57
CA GLY A 10 5.48 3.48 7.38
C GLY A 10 6.96 3.61 7.65
N GLN A 11 7.74 3.48 6.60
CA GLN A 11 9.19 3.63 6.63
C GLN A 11 9.73 4.02 5.27
N LYS A 12 11.01 4.32 5.20
CA LYS A 12 11.75 4.70 4.00
C LYS A 12 11.15 5.93 3.33
N TYR A 13 11.65 6.23 2.12
CA TYR A 13 11.33 7.46 1.41
C TYR A 13 9.83 7.63 1.13
N PHE A 14 9.12 6.58 0.69
CA PHE A 14 7.68 6.70 0.41
C PHE A 14 6.87 6.99 1.69
N GLY A 15 7.22 6.35 2.81
CA GLY A 15 6.61 6.66 4.11
C GLY A 15 6.80 8.12 4.51
N GLU A 16 8.01 8.67 4.31
CA GLU A 16 8.30 10.09 4.53
C GLU A 16 7.47 11.00 3.63
N GLN A 17 7.33 10.67 2.34
CA GLN A 17 6.53 11.47 1.41
C GLN A 17 5.05 11.47 1.81
N VAL A 18 4.50 10.34 2.27
CA VAL A 18 3.13 10.27 2.80
C VAL A 18 2.99 11.10 4.08
N LEU A 19 3.96 11.04 4.98
CA LEU A 19 3.98 11.87 6.19
C LEU A 19 4.04 13.36 5.81
N SER A 20 4.93 13.74 4.88
CA SER A 20 5.06 15.10 4.36
C SER A 20 3.77 15.59 3.70
N LEU A 21 3.11 14.74 2.91
CA LEU A 21 1.80 15.05 2.34
C LEU A 21 0.79 15.35 3.44
N CYS A 22 0.65 14.45 4.42
CA CYS A 22 -0.31 14.60 5.51
C CYS A 22 -0.08 15.87 6.36
N THR A 23 1.18 16.26 6.58
CA THR A 23 1.48 17.48 7.36
C THR A 23 1.17 18.78 6.61
N ARG A 24 1.06 18.74 5.28
CA ARG A 24 0.70 19.91 4.44
C ARG A 24 -0.79 20.09 4.21
N LEU A 25 -1.60 19.05 4.47
CA LEU A 25 -3.05 19.12 4.27
C LEU A 25 -3.73 19.80 5.47
N ASP A 26 -4.29 20.98 5.29
CA ASP A 26 -4.90 21.80 6.35
C ASP A 26 -6.01 21.09 7.13
N PHE A 27 -6.69 20.16 6.48
CA PHE A 27 -7.76 19.34 7.06
C PHE A 27 -7.27 18.08 7.76
N VAL A 28 -5.95 17.83 7.80
CA VAL A 28 -5.33 16.66 8.45
C VAL A 28 -4.61 17.07 9.74
N GLU A 29 -4.67 16.20 10.75
CA GLU A 29 -3.84 16.22 11.94
C GLU A 29 -3.13 14.87 12.03
N VAL A 30 -1.81 14.83 11.88
CA VAL A 30 -1.03 13.60 12.11
C VAL A 30 -0.87 13.39 13.61
N VAL A 31 -1.48 12.32 14.13
CA VAL A 31 -1.53 12.04 15.57
C VAL A 31 -0.45 11.07 16.06
N GLY A 32 0.35 10.55 15.15
CA GLY A 32 1.46 9.66 15.45
C GLY A 32 1.87 8.84 14.25
N VAL A 33 3.04 8.23 14.36
CA VAL A 33 3.57 7.30 13.35
C VAL A 33 4.04 6.01 13.99
N CYS A 34 4.06 4.92 13.21
CA CYS A 34 4.78 3.69 13.54
C CYS A 34 5.89 3.49 12.51
N SER A 35 7.14 3.39 13.00
CA SER A 35 8.32 3.25 12.14
C SER A 35 9.48 2.63 12.91
N PRO A 36 10.44 1.96 12.24
CA PRO A 36 11.73 1.64 12.87
C PRO A 36 12.38 2.90 13.42
N LEU A 37 12.89 2.84 14.65
CA LEU A 37 13.45 4.02 15.33
C LEU A 37 14.70 4.60 14.66
N ASP A 38 15.42 3.78 13.92
CA ASP A 38 16.60 4.13 13.12
C ASP A 38 16.28 4.52 11.68
N ASP A 39 14.99 4.53 11.30
CA ASP A 39 14.58 4.94 9.96
C ASP A 39 14.97 6.39 9.67
N ARG A 40 15.71 6.58 8.58
CA ARG A 40 16.28 7.90 8.20
C ARG A 40 15.26 8.86 7.61
N TYR A 41 14.05 8.39 7.37
CA TYR A 41 12.98 9.08 6.68
C TYR A 41 11.85 9.40 7.65
N VAL A 42 10.93 8.45 7.87
CA VAL A 42 9.73 8.67 8.70
C VAL A 42 10.09 9.02 10.14
N ALA A 43 10.95 8.22 10.80
CA ALA A 43 11.28 8.47 12.19
C ALA A 43 12.09 9.77 12.37
N LYS A 44 12.97 10.10 11.42
CA LYS A 44 13.70 11.38 11.42
C LYS A 44 12.73 12.56 11.27
N MET A 45 11.83 12.49 10.27
CA MET A 45 10.85 13.56 10.03
C MET A 45 9.89 13.72 11.21
N ALA A 46 9.39 12.62 11.78
CA ALA A 46 8.51 12.66 12.94
C ALA A 46 9.14 13.38 14.14
N ARG A 47 10.43 13.13 14.41
CA ARG A 47 11.17 13.88 15.47
C ARG A 47 11.27 15.37 15.15
N THR A 48 11.47 15.74 13.88
CA THR A 48 11.56 17.15 13.47
C THR A 48 10.25 17.90 13.68
N PHE A 49 9.13 17.23 13.54
CA PHE A 49 7.78 17.81 13.71
C PHE A 49 7.16 17.50 15.08
N ASP A 50 7.92 16.94 16.02
CA ASP A 50 7.44 16.55 17.37
C ASP A 50 6.24 15.59 17.32
N ILE A 51 6.22 14.71 16.32
CA ILE A 51 5.18 13.68 16.14
C ILE A 51 5.58 12.43 16.92
N SER A 52 4.66 11.91 17.72
CA SER A 52 4.87 10.69 18.53
C SER A 52 5.19 9.48 17.64
N ILE A 53 6.18 8.67 18.03
CA ILE A 53 6.65 7.49 17.31
C ILE A 53 6.38 6.23 18.15
N ILE A 54 5.65 5.29 17.57
CA ILE A 54 5.57 3.90 18.05
C ILE A 54 6.63 3.10 17.29
N PRO A 55 7.53 2.37 17.98
CA PRO A 55 8.51 1.53 17.30
C PRO A 55 7.82 0.46 16.44
N ALA A 56 8.38 0.17 15.26
CA ALA A 56 7.90 -0.91 14.40
C ALA A 56 7.84 -2.24 15.17
N GLY A 57 6.81 -3.04 14.94
CA GLY A 57 6.51 -4.28 15.67
C GLY A 57 5.75 -4.09 16.99
N LEU A 58 5.61 -2.84 17.50
CA LEU A 58 4.88 -2.57 18.75
C LEU A 58 3.49 -1.96 18.51
N LEU A 59 3.10 -1.73 17.27
CA LEU A 59 1.78 -1.20 16.93
C LEU A 59 0.68 -2.24 17.16
N ASN A 60 -0.20 -1.94 18.09
CA ASN A 60 -1.37 -2.76 18.41
C ASN A 60 -2.53 -1.88 18.90
N ALA A 61 -3.65 -2.47 19.29
CA ALA A 61 -4.81 -1.72 19.73
C ALA A 61 -4.57 -0.90 21.01
N ASP A 62 -3.65 -1.32 21.87
CA ASP A 62 -3.40 -0.63 23.14
C ASP A 62 -2.40 0.53 22.96
N THR A 63 -1.46 0.39 22.04
CA THR A 63 -0.46 1.42 21.71
C THR A 63 -0.96 2.47 20.72
N LEU A 64 -1.93 2.13 19.85
CA LEU A 64 -2.51 3.11 18.92
C LEU A 64 -3.16 4.27 19.70
N PRO A 65 -2.88 5.55 19.36
CA PRO A 65 -3.51 6.70 20.00
C PRO A 65 -5.05 6.63 20.00
N LYS A 66 -5.68 7.31 20.96
CA LYS A 66 -7.14 7.45 20.99
C LYS A 66 -7.60 8.40 19.87
N ASN A 67 -8.83 8.18 19.40
CA ASN A 67 -9.50 9.06 18.42
C ASN A 67 -8.75 9.18 17.10
N VAL A 68 -8.09 8.11 16.63
CA VAL A 68 -7.62 8.02 15.26
C VAL A 68 -8.82 7.85 14.34
N ASP A 69 -8.97 8.71 13.33
CA ASP A 69 -10.03 8.59 12.35
C ASP A 69 -9.63 7.59 11.25
N ILE A 70 -8.43 7.74 10.70
CA ILE A 70 -7.90 6.89 9.62
C ILE A 70 -6.45 6.50 9.87
N GLY A 71 -6.12 5.22 9.65
CA GLY A 71 -4.75 4.76 9.58
C GLY A 71 -4.30 4.63 8.11
N ILE A 72 -3.01 4.88 7.86
CA ILE A 72 -2.39 4.71 6.55
C ILE A 72 -1.20 3.78 6.68
N THR A 73 -1.09 2.78 5.79
CA THR A 73 0.14 2.00 5.62
C THR A 73 0.90 2.46 4.38
N ALA A 74 2.15 2.90 4.58
CA ALA A 74 3.01 3.44 3.55
C ALA A 74 4.40 2.77 3.60
N HIS A 75 4.60 1.72 2.80
CA HIS A 75 5.81 0.90 2.85
C HIS A 75 6.05 0.31 4.25
N SER A 76 4.97 -0.12 4.91
CA SER A 76 5.01 -0.75 6.23
C SER A 76 5.13 -2.27 6.11
N PHE A 77 5.88 -2.87 7.04
CA PHE A 77 5.91 -4.32 7.24
C PHE A 77 5.12 -4.77 8.47
N ASP A 78 4.57 -3.83 9.23
CA ASP A 78 3.75 -4.16 10.38
C ASP A 78 2.40 -4.73 9.95
N TYR A 79 2.04 -5.86 10.55
CA TYR A 79 0.70 -6.40 10.40
C TYR A 79 -0.30 -5.61 11.26
N ILE A 80 -1.22 -4.94 10.61
CA ILE A 80 -2.29 -4.21 11.30
C ILE A 80 -3.41 -5.18 11.69
N GLY A 81 -3.36 -5.67 12.93
CA GLY A 81 -4.30 -6.65 13.47
C GLY A 81 -5.75 -6.16 13.49
N VAL A 82 -6.71 -7.09 13.59
CA VAL A 82 -8.13 -6.78 13.55
C VAL A 82 -8.55 -5.77 14.62
N ARG A 83 -8.08 -5.92 15.87
CA ARG A 83 -8.39 -5.00 16.97
C ARG A 83 -7.86 -3.59 16.70
N THR A 84 -6.67 -3.47 16.13
CA THR A 84 -6.04 -2.19 15.75
C THR A 84 -6.80 -1.52 14.62
N ARG A 85 -7.21 -2.29 13.60
CA ARG A 85 -8.03 -1.74 12.51
C ARG A 85 -9.35 -1.17 12.98
N TYR A 86 -10.05 -1.88 13.85
CA TYR A 86 -11.35 -1.44 14.39
C TYR A 86 -11.26 -0.32 15.43
N LYS A 87 -10.05 -0.01 15.93
CA LYS A 87 -9.87 1.13 16.84
C LYS A 87 -9.86 2.48 16.11
N ALA A 88 -9.54 2.50 14.82
CA ALA A 88 -9.70 3.68 14.00
C ALA A 88 -11.19 3.86 13.63
N ASN A 89 -11.71 5.09 13.75
CA ASN A 89 -13.14 5.40 13.57
C ASN A 89 -13.66 5.05 12.18
N ILE A 90 -12.84 5.25 11.13
CA ILE A 90 -13.21 5.03 9.72
C ILE A 90 -12.57 3.74 9.21
N GLY A 91 -11.30 3.49 9.55
CA GLY A 91 -10.57 2.31 9.16
C GLY A 91 -9.11 2.59 8.79
N TRP A 92 -8.54 1.71 7.96
CA TRP A 92 -7.16 1.79 7.50
C TRP A 92 -7.11 1.65 5.99
N ILE A 93 -6.30 2.47 5.35
CA ILE A 93 -5.97 2.37 3.94
C ILE A 93 -4.48 2.05 3.74
N GLY A 94 -4.18 1.42 2.62
CA GLY A 94 -2.80 1.18 2.18
C GLY A 94 -2.67 1.49 0.71
N TYR A 95 -1.44 1.76 0.27
CA TYR A 95 -1.11 1.84 -1.14
C TYR A 95 -0.38 0.58 -1.58
N HIS A 96 -0.87 -0.06 -2.64
CA HIS A 96 -0.25 -1.20 -3.27
C HIS A 96 0.09 -0.87 -4.73
N PRO A 97 1.35 -1.04 -5.17
CA PRO A 97 1.78 -0.66 -6.51
C PRO A 97 1.46 -1.75 -7.54
N SER A 98 0.19 -2.04 -7.71
CA SER A 98 -0.39 -2.84 -8.78
C SER A 98 -1.85 -2.48 -8.99
N LEU A 99 -2.44 -2.98 -10.07
CA LEU A 99 -3.88 -2.93 -10.33
C LEU A 99 -4.56 -4.10 -9.60
N LEU A 100 -4.83 -3.94 -8.29
CA LEU A 100 -5.55 -4.97 -7.54
C LEU A 100 -6.88 -5.34 -8.24
N PRO A 101 -7.22 -6.62 -8.32
CA PRO A 101 -6.68 -7.76 -7.56
C PRO A 101 -5.47 -8.47 -8.17
N ARG A 102 -4.87 -7.96 -9.25
CA ARG A 102 -3.65 -8.53 -9.81
C ARG A 102 -2.43 -8.17 -8.98
N HIS A 103 -1.46 -9.08 -8.95
CA HIS A 103 -0.16 -8.92 -8.29
C HIS A 103 -0.27 -8.50 -6.82
N ARG A 104 -1.11 -9.19 -6.04
CA ARG A 104 -1.08 -9.08 -4.59
C ARG A 104 0.28 -9.56 -4.06
N GLY A 105 0.73 -9.02 -2.92
CA GLY A 105 1.98 -9.43 -2.30
C GLY A 105 3.15 -8.49 -2.59
N ARG A 106 4.32 -8.84 -2.05
CA ARG A 106 5.45 -7.90 -1.87
C ARG A 106 6.18 -7.49 -3.14
N SER A 107 6.18 -8.30 -4.17
CA SER A 107 6.99 -8.09 -5.38
C SER A 107 6.15 -7.75 -6.61
N SER A 108 5.01 -7.09 -6.40
CA SER A 108 4.01 -6.80 -7.45
C SER A 108 4.59 -6.13 -8.70
N ILE A 109 5.43 -5.12 -8.53
CA ILE A 109 6.04 -4.39 -9.66
C ILE A 109 7.00 -5.29 -10.45
N GLU A 110 7.83 -6.05 -9.73
CA GLU A 110 8.77 -6.97 -10.36
C GLU A 110 8.04 -8.05 -11.17
N TRP A 111 6.91 -8.56 -10.65
CA TRP A 111 6.10 -9.55 -11.35
C TRP A 111 5.40 -8.96 -12.58
N ALA A 112 4.89 -7.74 -12.53
CA ALA A 112 4.34 -7.07 -13.69
C ALA A 112 5.39 -6.95 -14.82
N VAL A 113 6.64 -6.63 -14.49
CA VAL A 113 7.74 -6.61 -15.45
C VAL A 113 8.08 -8.02 -15.97
N ARG A 114 8.20 -9.02 -15.07
CA ARG A 114 8.52 -10.41 -15.44
C ARG A 114 7.47 -11.03 -16.37
N MET A 115 6.20 -10.73 -16.13
CA MET A 115 5.08 -11.21 -16.95
C MET A 115 4.89 -10.38 -18.22
N ARG A 116 5.67 -9.32 -18.40
CA ARG A 116 5.56 -8.38 -19.53
C ARG A 116 4.14 -7.80 -19.64
N ASP A 117 3.54 -7.47 -18.51
CA ASP A 117 2.26 -6.77 -18.52
C ASP A 117 2.43 -5.43 -19.23
N ALA A 118 1.59 -5.15 -20.21
CA ALA A 118 1.63 -3.87 -20.94
C ALA A 118 1.18 -2.69 -20.06
N ILE A 119 0.34 -2.98 -19.07
CA ILE A 119 -0.27 -2.01 -18.17
C ILE A 119 -0.09 -2.48 -16.73
N THR A 120 0.28 -1.56 -15.88
CA THR A 120 0.23 -1.70 -14.41
C THR A 120 -0.37 -0.44 -13.80
N GLY A 121 -0.24 -0.27 -12.51
CA GLY A 121 -0.73 0.93 -11.84
C GLY A 121 -0.59 0.86 -10.34
N GLY A 122 -1.39 1.64 -9.66
CA GLY A 122 -1.42 1.70 -8.22
C GLY A 122 -2.83 1.67 -7.65
N THR A 123 -2.96 1.10 -6.48
CA THR A 123 -4.24 0.97 -5.78
C THR A 123 -4.15 1.47 -4.36
N VAL A 124 -5.01 2.41 -3.98
CA VAL A 124 -5.34 2.66 -2.57
C VAL A 124 -6.52 1.77 -2.20
N PHE A 125 -6.35 0.97 -1.17
CA PHE A 125 -7.34 -0.03 -0.74
C PHE A 125 -7.52 -0.03 0.78
N TRP A 126 -8.68 -0.50 1.24
CA TRP A 126 -8.99 -0.64 2.67
C TRP A 126 -8.34 -1.91 3.22
N LEU A 127 -7.67 -1.81 4.35
CA LEU A 127 -7.06 -2.98 4.97
C LEU A 127 -8.15 -3.91 5.56
N ASN A 128 -7.99 -5.20 5.28
CA ASN A 128 -8.78 -6.26 5.90
C ASN A 128 -7.87 -7.36 6.48
N SER A 129 -8.39 -8.55 6.74
CA SER A 129 -7.62 -9.66 7.29
C SER A 129 -6.72 -10.36 6.28
N GLY A 130 -6.90 -10.11 4.99
CA GLY A 130 -6.11 -10.73 3.92
C GLY A 130 -5.02 -9.79 3.40
N ILE A 131 -3.96 -10.37 2.82
CA ILE A 131 -2.89 -9.59 2.18
C ILE A 131 -3.46 -9.00 0.88
N ASP A 132 -3.48 -7.66 0.80
CA ASP A 132 -3.92 -6.86 -0.35
C ASP A 132 -5.32 -7.25 -0.89
N ARG A 133 -6.23 -7.70 0.00
CA ARG A 133 -7.57 -8.24 -0.36
C ARG A 133 -8.73 -7.31 -0.03
N GLY A 134 -8.46 -6.17 0.58
CA GLY A 134 -9.51 -5.24 0.97
C GLY A 134 -10.12 -4.48 -0.20
N ASP A 135 -11.23 -3.83 0.03
CA ASP A 135 -11.96 -3.08 -0.97
C ASP A 135 -11.11 -1.97 -1.57
N ILE A 136 -11.23 -1.76 -2.86
CA ILE A 136 -10.53 -0.71 -3.58
C ILE A 136 -11.21 0.63 -3.30
N ALA A 137 -10.42 1.60 -2.85
CA ALA A 137 -10.84 2.99 -2.77
C ALA A 137 -10.58 3.71 -4.10
N TYR A 138 -9.34 3.69 -4.56
CA TYR A 138 -8.91 4.36 -5.81
C TYR A 138 -7.86 3.53 -6.53
N GLN A 139 -7.88 3.62 -7.85
CA GLN A 139 -6.86 3.06 -8.74
C GLN A 139 -6.51 4.05 -9.82
N ASP A 140 -5.27 3.97 -10.27
CA ASP A 140 -4.80 4.64 -11.48
C ASP A 140 -3.86 3.72 -12.25
N ILE A 141 -3.72 3.93 -13.56
CA ILE A 141 -2.98 3.07 -14.48
C ILE A 141 -1.76 3.80 -15.04
N CYS A 142 -0.73 3.02 -15.37
CA CYS A 142 0.36 3.45 -16.23
C CYS A 142 0.76 2.34 -17.20
N PHE A 143 1.33 2.72 -18.34
CA PHE A 143 1.94 1.77 -19.28
C PHE A 143 3.35 1.44 -18.82
N ILE A 144 3.75 0.17 -18.99
CA ILE A 144 5.13 -0.24 -18.77
C ILE A 144 5.89 -0.03 -20.08
N ASP A 145 6.92 0.84 -20.05
CA ASP A 145 7.79 1.03 -21.23
C ASP A 145 8.42 -0.33 -21.63
N PRO A 146 8.21 -0.81 -22.87
CA PRO A 146 8.77 -2.08 -23.35
C PRO A 146 10.29 -2.20 -23.19
N LYS A 147 11.02 -1.10 -23.11
CA LYS A 147 12.46 -1.09 -22.83
C LYS A 147 12.79 -1.71 -21.47
N LEU A 148 11.88 -1.64 -20.51
CA LEU A 148 12.07 -2.22 -19.18
C LEU A 148 12.10 -3.74 -19.20
N TYR A 149 11.51 -4.40 -20.21
CA TYR A 149 11.52 -5.86 -20.32
C TYR A 149 12.90 -6.44 -20.74
N GLY A 150 13.80 -5.59 -21.23
CA GLY A 150 15.18 -5.95 -21.55
C GLY A 150 16.17 -5.73 -20.39
N ILE A 151 15.68 -5.25 -19.24
CA ILE A 151 16.49 -4.94 -18.06
C ILE A 151 16.26 -6.02 -17.00
N GLU A 152 17.23 -6.20 -16.10
CA GLU A 152 17.05 -7.05 -14.91
C GLU A 152 15.77 -6.64 -14.14
N PRO A 153 14.85 -7.58 -13.84
CA PRO A 153 13.50 -7.27 -13.36
C PRO A 153 13.45 -6.37 -12.11
N ARG A 154 14.34 -6.54 -11.15
CA ARG A 154 14.41 -5.68 -9.96
C ARG A 154 14.80 -4.25 -10.31
N LYS A 155 15.75 -4.09 -11.24
CA LYS A 155 16.18 -2.77 -11.69
C LYS A 155 15.06 -2.08 -12.46
N ALA A 156 14.37 -2.82 -13.33
CA ALA A 156 13.20 -2.32 -14.05
C ALA A 156 12.07 -1.92 -13.10
N ALA A 157 11.77 -2.77 -12.11
CA ALA A 157 10.79 -2.48 -11.07
C ALA A 157 11.12 -1.22 -10.26
N LYS A 158 12.40 -1.03 -9.94
CA LYS A 158 12.87 0.19 -9.25
C LYS A 158 12.63 1.44 -10.10
N LEU A 159 12.97 1.40 -11.38
CA LEU A 159 12.75 2.52 -12.31
C LEU A 159 11.26 2.85 -12.42
N LEU A 160 10.41 1.83 -12.61
CA LEU A 160 8.96 2.01 -12.70
C LEU A 160 8.37 2.58 -11.41
N TRP A 161 8.87 2.14 -10.25
CA TRP A 161 8.51 2.71 -8.97
C TRP A 161 8.87 4.18 -8.86
N GLU A 162 10.11 4.53 -9.16
CA GLU A 162 10.66 5.88 -8.97
C GLU A 162 10.05 6.91 -9.95
N HIS A 163 9.70 6.49 -11.17
CA HIS A 163 9.23 7.41 -12.21
C HIS A 163 7.70 7.51 -12.30
N GLU A 164 6.97 6.48 -11.89
CA GLU A 164 5.52 6.42 -12.11
C GLU A 164 4.75 6.14 -10.81
N LEU A 165 5.01 4.99 -10.19
CA LEU A 165 4.12 4.43 -9.17
C LEU A 165 4.19 5.16 -7.83
N GLN A 166 5.34 5.74 -7.49
CA GLN A 166 5.51 6.46 -6.23
C GLN A 166 4.67 7.74 -6.20
N GLU A 167 4.74 8.56 -7.23
CA GLU A 167 3.95 9.79 -7.33
C GLU A 167 2.46 9.47 -7.47
N MET A 168 2.12 8.45 -8.26
CA MET A 168 0.75 7.95 -8.36
C MET A 168 0.19 7.59 -6.97
N GLY A 169 0.97 6.91 -6.14
CA GLY A 169 0.56 6.55 -4.78
C GLY A 169 0.25 7.77 -3.92
N LEU A 170 1.07 8.80 -3.99
CA LEU A 170 0.84 10.05 -3.25
C LEU A 170 -0.45 10.74 -3.71
N ARG A 171 -0.66 10.87 -5.01
CA ARG A 171 -1.90 11.47 -5.57
C ARG A 171 -3.15 10.69 -5.17
N LEU A 172 -3.10 9.36 -5.20
CA LEU A 172 -4.24 8.52 -4.81
C LEU A 172 -4.52 8.58 -3.30
N ILE A 173 -3.50 8.63 -2.45
CA ILE A 173 -3.66 8.81 -1.00
C ILE A 173 -4.26 10.20 -0.71
N GLU A 174 -3.76 11.25 -1.33
CA GLU A 174 -4.30 12.61 -1.19
C GLU A 174 -5.77 12.68 -1.58
N LYS A 175 -6.12 12.06 -2.72
CA LYS A 175 -7.51 11.95 -3.17
C LYS A 175 -8.37 11.23 -2.14
N ALA A 176 -7.91 10.10 -1.63
CA ALA A 176 -8.63 9.32 -0.63
C ALA A 176 -8.88 10.15 0.65
N LEU A 177 -7.84 10.81 1.17
CA LEU A 177 -7.95 11.67 2.36
C LEU A 177 -8.89 12.86 2.13
N THR A 178 -8.81 13.48 0.97
CA THR A 178 -9.68 14.60 0.59
C THR A 178 -11.16 14.18 0.58
N ASP A 179 -11.47 13.05 -0.01
CA ASP A 179 -12.84 12.56 -0.08
C ASP A 179 -13.33 12.07 1.29
N ILE A 180 -12.49 11.36 2.06
CA ILE A 180 -12.79 10.96 3.44
C ILE A 180 -13.09 12.19 4.33
N SER A 181 -12.34 13.28 4.19
CA SER A 181 -12.57 14.51 4.94
C SER A 181 -13.93 15.16 4.66
N LYS A 182 -14.51 14.88 3.48
CA LYS A 182 -15.85 15.32 3.07
C LYS A 182 -16.95 14.28 3.40
N GLY A 183 -16.59 13.18 4.08
CA GLY A 183 -17.51 12.09 4.40
C GLY A 183 -17.77 11.12 3.25
N ILE A 184 -16.99 11.20 2.17
CA ILE A 184 -17.12 10.30 1.00
C ILE A 184 -16.23 9.08 1.22
N ILE A 185 -16.84 7.92 1.38
CA ILE A 185 -16.17 6.63 1.62
C ILE A 185 -16.42 5.70 0.43
N ILE A 186 -15.41 5.49 -0.39
CA ILE A 186 -15.49 4.60 -1.54
C ILE A 186 -14.92 3.23 -1.16
N LYS A 187 -15.71 2.17 -1.39
CA LYS A 187 -15.35 0.77 -1.15
C LYS A 187 -15.88 -0.10 -2.28
N ASN A 188 -15.00 -0.50 -3.18
CA ASN A 188 -15.32 -1.37 -4.30
C ASN A 188 -14.71 -2.75 -4.05
N PRO A 189 -15.50 -3.81 -3.82
CA PRO A 189 -14.99 -5.15 -3.59
C PRO A 189 -14.11 -5.64 -4.74
N GLN A 190 -13.00 -6.28 -4.41
CA GLN A 190 -12.15 -6.89 -5.41
C GLN A 190 -12.81 -8.14 -6.01
N LYS A 191 -12.81 -8.27 -7.32
CA LYS A 191 -13.32 -9.45 -8.04
C LYS A 191 -12.30 -10.58 -7.94
N LYS A 192 -12.66 -11.65 -7.22
CA LYS A 192 -11.77 -12.78 -6.90
C LYS A 192 -11.27 -13.50 -8.15
N GLU A 193 -12.08 -13.60 -9.18
CA GLU A 193 -11.78 -14.25 -10.45
C GLU A 193 -10.60 -13.63 -11.22
N TYR A 194 -10.24 -12.39 -10.90
CA TYR A 194 -9.08 -11.70 -11.51
C TYR A 194 -7.88 -11.62 -10.57
N SER A 195 -7.97 -12.25 -9.40
CA SER A 195 -6.91 -12.12 -8.41
C SER A 195 -5.73 -13.02 -8.72
N THR A 196 -4.55 -12.46 -8.62
CA THR A 196 -3.29 -13.20 -8.59
C THR A 196 -2.54 -12.89 -7.30
N PHE A 197 -1.73 -13.84 -6.88
CA PHE A 197 -0.85 -13.68 -5.73
C PHE A 197 0.48 -14.34 -6.07
N GLU A 198 1.48 -13.53 -6.25
CA GLU A 198 2.81 -13.99 -6.59
C GLU A 198 3.75 -13.89 -5.38
N PRO A 199 4.75 -14.77 -5.29
CA PRO A 199 5.64 -14.81 -4.15
C PRO A 199 6.61 -13.64 -4.15
N ASN A 200 7.25 -13.48 -2.99
CA ASN A 200 8.40 -12.61 -2.88
C ASN A 200 9.56 -13.15 -3.75
N THR A 201 10.06 -12.33 -4.65
CA THR A 201 11.18 -12.64 -5.55
C THR A 201 12.53 -12.76 -4.83
N ASP A 202 12.62 -12.38 -3.55
CA ASP A 202 13.77 -12.60 -2.69
C ASP A 202 13.98 -14.08 -2.33
N ILE A 203 12.98 -14.94 -2.54
CA ILE A 203 13.06 -16.38 -2.31
C ILE A 203 13.64 -17.02 -3.57
N LYS A 204 14.67 -17.85 -3.40
CA LYS A 204 15.38 -18.51 -4.51
C LYS A 204 14.56 -19.62 -5.20
N ASP A 205 13.50 -20.10 -4.58
CA ASP A 205 12.70 -21.18 -5.12
C ASP A 205 11.75 -20.67 -6.23
N VAL A 206 11.70 -21.46 -7.31
CA VAL A 206 10.83 -21.17 -8.45
C VAL A 206 9.37 -21.28 -8.02
N PHE A 207 8.71 -20.17 -7.94
CA PHE A 207 7.29 -20.13 -7.68
C PHE A 207 6.50 -19.99 -8.99
N LYS A 208 5.43 -20.76 -9.09
CA LYS A 208 4.50 -20.65 -10.23
C LYS A 208 3.40 -19.65 -9.86
N PRO A 209 3.18 -18.59 -10.64
CA PRO A 209 2.06 -17.68 -10.44
C PRO A 209 0.72 -18.44 -10.40
N ASP A 210 -0.22 -17.99 -9.58
CA ASP A 210 -1.55 -18.60 -9.45
C ASP A 210 -2.33 -18.67 -10.78
N LEU A 211 -1.98 -17.83 -11.76
CA LEU A 211 -2.53 -17.88 -13.12
C LEU A 211 -2.26 -19.21 -13.84
N LEU A 212 -1.13 -19.86 -13.54
CA LEU A 212 -0.81 -21.18 -14.12
C LEU A 212 -1.64 -22.31 -13.49
N MET A 213 -2.26 -22.06 -12.34
CA MET A 213 -3.17 -23.02 -11.71
C MET A 213 -4.50 -23.12 -12.44
N LEU A 214 -4.90 -22.12 -13.22
CA LEU A 214 -6.13 -22.15 -14.00
C LEU A 214 -6.09 -23.18 -15.13
N GLU A 215 -4.91 -23.47 -15.68
CA GLU A 215 -4.74 -24.52 -16.71
C GLU A 215 -5.02 -25.92 -16.16
N GLN A 216 -4.84 -26.15 -14.86
CA GLN A 216 -5.11 -27.45 -14.24
C GLN A 216 -6.62 -27.72 -14.08
N PHE A 217 -7.46 -26.69 -14.10
CA PHE A 217 -8.92 -26.80 -14.06
C PHE A 217 -9.56 -26.80 -15.44
N ALA A 218 -8.79 -26.52 -16.49
CA ALA A 218 -9.29 -26.48 -17.87
C ALA A 218 -9.12 -27.80 -18.62
N SER A 219 -8.55 -28.85 -18.04
CA SER A 219 -8.48 -30.16 -18.63
C SER A 219 -9.85 -30.83 -18.50
N PRO A 220 -10.57 -31.11 -19.61
CA PRO A 220 -11.78 -31.90 -19.52
C PRO A 220 -11.40 -33.31 -19.04
N SER A 221 -12.03 -33.74 -17.97
CA SER A 221 -12.05 -35.15 -17.59
C SER A 221 -12.59 -35.96 -18.76
N THR A 222 -11.72 -36.69 -19.45
CA THR A 222 -12.08 -37.74 -20.38
C THR A 222 -12.76 -38.91 -19.67
#